data_9fea4a22c962b51976f4f2fdad2bca84
#
_entry.id   9fea4a22c962b51976f4f2fdad2bca84
#
_cell.length_a   1.000
_cell.length_b   1.000
_cell.length_c   1.000
_cell.angle_alpha   90.00
_cell.angle_beta   90.00
_cell.angle_gamma   90.00
#
_symmetry.space_group_name_H-M   'P 1'
#
loop_
_entity.id
_entity.type
_entity.pdbx_description
1 polymer ?
#
loop_
_entity_poly.entity_id
_entity_poly.type
_entity_poly.pdbx_seq_one_letter_code
_entity_poly.pdbx_strand_id
1 'polypeptide(L)'
;MCIRDRFSISYNRGCFGSCSFCALAFHQGRMITSRSIESCVREVEGFTHDPKFKGYVHDVGGPSANFRHPSCKDQLKRGMCRNKNCLAPYPCKNLDPDHSEYVELLRRLRAIPGVKKVFVRSGIRYDYLLEDKGSPFLSELVKYHISGQLKVAPEHCIDGVLDYMGKPHIDVYEKFMDKYKKMNNRFSKEQYVVPYLMSSHPGSTLADAVALAEYLNKKGRQPEQVQDFYPTPGTVSTCMYY
;
A
#
# COMPACT_ATOMS: atom_id res chain seq x y z
N MET A 1 22.60 9.36 0.75
CA MET A 1 21.22 9.54 1.25
C MET A 1 20.51 10.51 0.32
N CYS A 2 19.45 10.07 -0.35
CA CYS A 2 18.70 10.91 -1.29
C CYS A 2 17.95 12.01 -0.52
N ILE A 3 17.85 13.22 -1.09
CA ILE A 3 17.08 14.34 -0.48
C ILE A 3 15.63 13.94 -0.23
N ARG A 4 15.08 13.02 -1.04
CA ARG A 4 13.72 12.49 -0.85
C ARG A 4 13.54 11.74 0.46
N ASP A 5 14.57 10.99 0.89
CA ASP A 5 14.48 10.17 2.11
C ASP A 5 14.62 11.01 3.37
N ARG A 6 15.30 12.17 3.27
CA ARG A 6 15.55 13.06 4.38
C ARG A 6 14.28 13.73 4.94
N PHE A 7 13.32 14.05 4.07
CA PHE A 7 12.08 14.73 4.43
C PHE A 7 10.87 13.81 4.20
N SER A 8 10.98 12.60 4.71
CA SER A 8 9.92 11.59 4.71
C SER A 8 9.71 11.05 6.11
N ILE A 9 8.50 10.60 6.39
CA ILE A 9 8.13 10.02 7.68
C ILE A 9 7.79 8.54 7.49
N SER A 10 8.46 7.69 8.25
CA SER A 10 8.01 6.33 8.51
C SER A 10 7.20 6.33 9.81
N TYR A 11 5.89 6.20 9.72
CA TYR A 11 5.02 6.34 10.86
C TYR A 11 4.51 5.02 11.44
N ASN A 12 4.56 3.95 10.66
CA ASN A 12 4.11 2.62 11.07
C ASN A 12 5.14 1.52 10.78
N ARG A 13 4.99 0.42 11.49
CA ARG A 13 5.71 -0.84 11.27
C ARG A 13 4.73 -2.00 11.29
N GLY A 14 5.14 -3.13 10.70
CA GLY A 14 4.30 -4.31 10.56
C GLY A 14 3.45 -4.31 9.29
N CYS A 15 2.97 -5.49 8.91
CA CYS A 15 2.13 -5.64 7.72
C CYS A 15 1.20 -6.84 7.88
N PHE A 16 -0.10 -6.62 8.01
CA PHE A 16 -1.09 -7.69 8.06
C PHE A 16 -1.53 -8.20 6.67
N GLY A 17 -0.93 -7.67 5.61
CA GLY A 17 -1.14 -8.18 4.25
C GLY A 17 -0.67 -9.62 4.09
N SER A 18 0.45 -9.98 4.75
CA SER A 18 0.97 -11.35 4.82
C SER A 18 1.12 -12.05 3.47
N CYS A 19 1.54 -11.31 2.44
CA CYS A 19 1.82 -11.88 1.13
C CYS A 19 2.90 -12.95 1.24
N SER A 20 2.72 -14.08 0.56
CA SER A 20 3.57 -15.27 0.68
C SER A 20 5.03 -15.04 0.31
N PHE A 21 5.30 -14.10 -0.60
CA PHE A 21 6.63 -13.76 -1.11
C PHE A 21 7.34 -12.65 -0.31
N CYS A 22 6.64 -11.99 0.63
CA CYS A 22 7.15 -10.78 1.26
C CYS A 22 7.67 -11.04 2.67
N ALA A 23 8.93 -10.67 2.93
CA ALA A 23 9.55 -10.83 4.23
C ALA A 23 9.16 -9.76 5.27
N LEU A 24 8.38 -8.74 4.91
CA LEU A 24 8.00 -7.68 5.85
C LEU A 24 7.24 -8.19 7.07
N ALA A 25 6.34 -9.15 6.88
CA ALA A 25 5.62 -9.78 7.98
C ALA A 25 6.56 -10.58 8.91
N PHE A 26 7.64 -11.15 8.36
CA PHE A 26 8.67 -11.84 9.12
C PHE A 26 9.55 -10.88 9.92
N HIS A 27 10.02 -9.78 9.29
CA HIS A 27 10.93 -8.84 9.91
C HIS A 27 10.26 -7.86 10.87
N GLN A 28 9.05 -7.42 10.58
CA GLN A 28 8.37 -6.37 11.33
C GLN A 28 7.13 -6.87 12.09
N GLY A 29 6.74 -8.13 11.86
CA GLY A 29 5.52 -8.70 12.40
C GLY A 29 4.28 -8.38 11.58
N ARG A 30 3.19 -9.05 11.92
CA ARG A 30 1.88 -8.90 11.27
C ARG A 30 0.94 -7.93 12.00
N MET A 31 1.32 -7.48 13.21
CA MET A 31 0.59 -6.45 13.94
C MET A 31 1.14 -5.07 13.57
N ILE A 32 0.26 -4.13 13.36
CA ILE A 32 0.65 -2.76 13.11
C ILE A 32 0.95 -2.07 14.43
N THR A 33 2.09 -1.42 14.47
CA THR A 33 2.46 -0.45 15.51
C THR A 33 2.72 0.89 14.85
N SER A 34 2.12 1.94 15.39
CA SER A 34 2.19 3.27 14.79
C SER A 34 2.66 4.30 15.82
N ARG A 35 3.37 5.29 15.33
CA ARG A 35 3.73 6.47 16.09
C ARG A 35 2.49 7.34 16.32
N SER A 36 2.45 8.08 17.41
CA SER A 36 1.38 9.07 17.63
C SER A 36 1.42 10.17 16.56
N ILE A 37 0.28 10.78 16.31
CA ILE A 37 0.16 11.90 15.37
C ILE A 37 1.08 13.05 15.81
N GLU A 38 1.12 13.35 17.11
CA GLU A 38 1.96 14.39 17.70
C GLU A 38 3.45 14.13 17.47
N SER A 39 3.89 12.88 17.53
CA SER A 39 5.27 12.51 17.21
C SER A 39 5.62 12.82 15.75
N CYS A 40 4.71 12.52 14.82
CA CYS A 40 4.89 12.81 13.41
C CYS A 40 4.86 14.32 13.12
N VAL A 41 3.96 15.05 13.79
CA VAL A 41 3.85 16.51 13.65
C VAL A 41 5.14 17.18 14.09
N ARG A 42 5.67 16.86 15.30
CA ARG A 42 6.93 17.42 15.79
C ARG A 42 8.11 17.16 14.85
N GLU A 43 8.14 15.99 14.21
CA GLU A 43 9.21 15.69 13.25
C GLU A 43 9.12 16.58 12.01
N VAL A 44 7.93 16.79 11.46
CA VAL A 44 7.74 17.67 10.29
C VAL A 44 7.95 19.13 10.64
N GLU A 45 7.55 19.57 11.84
CA GLU A 45 7.91 20.90 12.35
C GLU A 45 9.43 21.06 12.37
N GLY A 46 10.18 20.04 12.83
CA GLY A 46 11.65 20.02 12.75
C GLY A 46 12.19 20.17 11.32
N PHE A 47 11.52 19.60 10.30
CA PHE A 47 11.91 19.79 8.90
C PHE A 47 11.85 21.25 8.47
N THR A 48 10.87 22.01 8.96
CA THR A 48 10.70 23.43 8.56
C THR A 48 11.86 24.32 8.98
N HIS A 49 12.65 23.90 9.96
CA HIS A 49 13.85 24.62 10.40
C HIS A 49 15.11 24.26 9.59
N ASP A 50 15.06 23.24 8.72
CA ASP A 50 16.18 22.87 7.87
C ASP A 50 16.20 23.77 6.62
N PRO A 51 17.28 24.52 6.32
CA PRO A 51 17.37 25.41 5.15
C PRO A 51 17.24 24.66 3.82
N LYS A 52 17.42 23.34 3.79
CA LYS A 52 17.24 22.50 2.60
C LYS A 52 15.81 22.07 2.41
N PHE A 53 14.93 22.23 3.40
CA PHE A 53 13.52 21.92 3.27
C PHE A 53 12.81 22.93 2.37
N LYS A 54 12.18 22.46 1.30
CA LYS A 54 11.46 23.29 0.33
C LYS A 54 9.94 23.27 0.50
N GLY A 55 9.47 22.76 1.65
CA GLY A 55 8.05 22.63 1.97
C GLY A 55 7.41 21.32 1.49
N TYR A 56 8.21 20.34 1.07
CA TYR A 56 7.70 19.07 0.56
C TYR A 56 8.04 17.92 1.50
N VAL A 57 7.02 17.33 2.12
CA VAL A 57 7.13 16.03 2.80
C VAL A 57 6.95 14.98 1.71
N HIS A 58 8.03 14.25 1.41
CA HIS A 58 8.08 13.38 0.23
C HIS A 58 7.34 12.07 0.38
N ASP A 59 7.19 11.58 1.61
CA ASP A 59 6.38 10.41 1.93
C ASP A 59 5.91 10.42 3.39
N VAL A 60 4.70 9.98 3.62
CA VAL A 60 4.16 9.65 4.94
C VAL A 60 3.65 8.22 4.87
N GLY A 61 4.51 7.28 5.23
CA GLY A 61 4.22 5.88 4.95
C GLY A 61 4.91 4.89 5.86
N GLY A 62 5.03 3.68 5.33
CA GLY A 62 5.60 2.52 5.96
C GLY A 62 5.50 1.31 5.03
N PRO A 63 5.48 0.07 5.53
CA PRO A 63 5.37 -1.14 4.71
C PRO A 63 4.14 -1.15 3.79
N SER A 64 3.04 -0.57 4.25
CA SER A 64 1.88 -0.14 3.46
C SER A 64 1.42 1.19 4.05
N ALA A 65 1.36 2.22 3.23
CA ALA A 65 1.14 3.57 3.72
C ALA A 65 -0.18 3.77 4.46
N ASN A 66 -1.21 3.02 4.13
CA ASN A 66 -2.52 3.14 4.76
C ASN A 66 -2.79 2.14 5.91
N PHE A 67 -1.75 1.48 6.45
CA PHE A 67 -1.89 0.65 7.63
C PHE A 67 -1.60 1.46 8.89
N ARG A 68 -2.64 1.98 9.54
CA ARG A 68 -2.49 2.87 10.69
C ARG A 68 -2.65 2.16 12.04
N HIS A 69 -3.48 1.14 12.12
CA HIS A 69 -3.81 0.42 13.35
C HIS A 69 -3.86 -1.09 13.10
N PRO A 70 -3.91 -1.93 14.15
CA PRO A 70 -4.13 -3.36 14.02
C PRO A 70 -5.36 -3.67 13.16
N SER A 71 -5.33 -4.75 12.39
CA SER A 71 -6.40 -5.08 11.45
C SER A 71 -7.76 -5.36 12.08
N CYS A 72 -7.80 -5.64 13.38
CA CYS A 72 -9.03 -5.80 14.15
C CYS A 72 -8.76 -5.67 15.66
N LYS A 73 -9.81 -5.44 16.43
CA LYS A 73 -9.75 -5.30 17.91
C LYS A 73 -9.27 -6.55 18.62
N ASP A 74 -9.52 -7.73 18.04
CA ASP A 74 -9.09 -9.01 18.66
C ASP A 74 -7.56 -9.16 18.68
N GLN A 75 -6.85 -8.54 17.73
CA GLN A 75 -5.39 -8.57 17.71
C GLN A 75 -4.74 -7.99 18.97
N LEU A 76 -5.35 -6.97 19.56
CA LEU A 76 -4.84 -6.36 20.80
C LEU A 76 -4.92 -7.30 22.00
N LYS A 77 -5.87 -8.27 21.97
CA LYS A 77 -6.10 -9.21 23.07
C LYS A 77 -5.41 -10.55 22.87
N ARG A 78 -5.42 -11.06 21.64
CA ARG A 78 -5.04 -12.44 21.30
C ARG A 78 -3.84 -12.55 20.37
N GLY A 79 -3.32 -11.42 19.90
CA GLY A 79 -2.31 -11.39 18.84
C GLY A 79 -2.88 -11.75 17.47
N MET A 80 -1.99 -12.13 16.56
CA MET A 80 -2.37 -12.49 15.18
C MET A 80 -2.97 -13.89 15.08
N CYS A 81 -3.97 -14.03 14.22
CA CYS A 81 -4.50 -15.35 13.85
C CYS A 81 -3.39 -16.20 13.20
N ARG A 82 -3.26 -17.47 13.65
CA ARG A 82 -2.23 -18.39 13.11
C ARG A 82 -2.55 -18.85 11.68
N ASN A 83 -3.82 -19.20 11.43
CA ASN A 83 -4.26 -19.88 10.21
C ASN A 83 -5.19 -19.02 9.35
N LYS A 84 -5.10 -17.69 9.45
CA LYS A 84 -5.98 -16.79 8.70
C LYS A 84 -5.27 -15.52 8.29
N ASN A 85 -5.44 -15.13 7.03
CA ASN A 85 -5.06 -13.81 6.53
C ASN A 85 -6.18 -12.79 6.73
N CYS A 86 -5.81 -11.52 6.83
CA CYS A 86 -6.77 -10.45 7.08
C CYS A 86 -7.43 -9.92 5.80
N LEU A 87 -6.75 -10.04 4.66
CA LEU A 87 -7.16 -9.41 3.40
C LEU A 87 -7.34 -10.40 2.24
N ALA A 88 -6.60 -11.51 2.23
CA ALA A 88 -6.60 -12.44 1.11
C ALA A 88 -7.08 -13.84 1.52
N PRO A 89 -7.74 -14.60 0.61
CA PRO A 89 -8.24 -14.14 -0.69
C PRO A 89 -9.41 -13.16 -0.57
N TYR A 90 -10.10 -13.17 0.58
CA TYR A 90 -11.22 -12.28 0.91
C TYR A 90 -11.00 -11.58 2.25
N PRO A 91 -11.52 -10.35 2.43
CA PRO A 91 -11.39 -9.62 3.68
C PRO A 91 -11.99 -10.39 4.86
N CYS A 92 -11.31 -10.34 5.99
CA CYS A 92 -11.79 -10.94 7.23
C CYS A 92 -13.04 -10.19 7.72
N LYS A 93 -14.07 -10.92 8.21
CA LYS A 93 -15.29 -10.32 8.75
C LYS A 93 -15.05 -9.36 9.93
N ASN A 94 -13.96 -9.54 10.66
CA ASN A 94 -13.58 -8.71 11.80
C ASN A 94 -12.60 -7.60 11.41
N LEU A 95 -12.32 -7.41 10.10
CA LEU A 95 -11.43 -6.36 9.63
C LEU A 95 -11.99 -4.99 10.03
N ASP A 96 -11.14 -4.15 10.59
CA ASP A 96 -11.41 -2.74 10.84
C ASP A 96 -10.77 -1.92 9.72
N PRO A 97 -11.53 -1.43 8.74
CA PRO A 97 -10.98 -0.76 7.58
C PRO A 97 -10.90 0.76 7.72
N ASP A 98 -11.12 1.31 8.91
CA ASP A 98 -11.19 2.76 9.11
C ASP A 98 -9.84 3.44 8.87
N HIS A 99 -9.83 4.45 7.99
CA HIS A 99 -8.67 5.28 7.69
C HIS A 99 -8.74 6.69 8.31
N SER A 100 -9.73 6.96 9.17
CA SER A 100 -9.97 8.31 9.71
C SER A 100 -8.74 8.88 10.43
N GLU A 101 -8.04 8.06 11.22
CA GLU A 101 -6.83 8.49 11.94
C GLU A 101 -5.66 8.79 10.96
N TYR A 102 -5.55 8.06 9.85
CA TYR A 102 -4.56 8.37 8.83
C TYR A 102 -4.88 9.65 8.08
N VAL A 103 -6.15 9.88 7.78
CA VAL A 103 -6.62 11.15 7.19
C VAL A 103 -6.33 12.32 8.11
N GLU A 104 -6.57 12.17 9.42
CA GLU A 104 -6.23 13.20 10.41
C GLU A 104 -4.73 13.50 10.43
N LEU A 105 -3.89 12.46 10.48
CA LEU A 105 -2.43 12.64 10.38
C LEU A 105 -2.04 13.45 9.15
N LEU A 106 -2.51 13.07 7.97
CA LEU A 106 -2.18 13.74 6.72
C LEU A 106 -2.65 15.21 6.71
N ARG A 107 -3.83 15.49 7.25
CA ARG A 107 -4.37 16.85 7.37
C ARG A 107 -3.56 17.71 8.34
N ARG A 108 -3.20 17.17 9.49
CA ARG A 108 -2.39 17.89 10.47
C ARG A 108 -1.00 18.21 9.92
N LEU A 109 -0.35 17.27 9.24
CA LEU A 109 0.95 17.51 8.61
C LEU A 109 0.86 18.59 7.52
N ARG A 110 -0.22 18.60 6.74
CA ARG A 110 -0.43 19.61 5.70
C ARG A 110 -0.73 21.02 6.25
N ALA A 111 -1.24 21.10 7.47
CA ALA A 111 -1.56 22.37 8.13
C ALA A 111 -0.33 23.04 8.79
N ILE A 112 0.82 22.38 8.87
CA ILE A 112 2.03 22.93 9.48
C ILE A 112 2.55 24.12 8.65
N PRO A 113 2.78 25.30 9.25
CA PRO A 113 3.38 26.43 8.55
C PRO A 113 4.71 26.06 7.89
N GLY A 114 4.91 26.45 6.64
CA GLY A 114 6.10 26.09 5.85
C GLY A 114 5.96 24.78 5.07
N VAL A 115 4.96 23.95 5.34
CA VAL A 115 4.65 22.76 4.54
C VAL A 115 3.73 23.14 3.38
N LYS A 116 4.19 22.88 2.16
CA LYS A 116 3.44 23.13 0.91
C LYS A 116 2.67 21.91 0.44
N LYS A 117 3.29 20.72 0.54
CA LYS A 117 2.71 19.44 0.11
C LYS A 117 3.18 18.31 1.01
N VAL A 118 2.28 17.38 1.22
CA VAL A 118 2.52 16.11 1.90
C VAL A 118 2.14 14.99 0.96
N PHE A 119 3.09 14.13 0.59
CA PHE A 119 2.86 13.05 -0.37
C PHE A 119 2.78 11.69 0.31
N VAL A 120 2.07 10.77 -0.34
CA VAL A 120 2.02 9.34 -0.03
C VAL A 120 2.60 8.61 -1.24
N ARG A 121 3.82 8.04 -1.08
CA ARG A 121 4.58 7.39 -2.15
C ARG A 121 4.95 5.94 -1.86
N SER A 122 4.88 5.51 -0.61
CA SER A 122 5.21 4.14 -0.17
C SER A 122 4.29 3.07 -0.75
N GLY A 123 3.24 3.46 -1.47
CA GLY A 123 2.23 2.54 -1.94
C GLY A 123 1.14 2.27 -0.90
N ILE A 124 -0.02 1.93 -1.38
CA ILE A 124 -1.19 1.63 -0.55
C ILE A 124 -1.73 0.21 -0.82
N ARG A 125 -2.36 -0.36 0.17
CA ARG A 125 -3.20 -1.54 0.01
C ARG A 125 -4.58 -1.08 -0.46
N TYR A 126 -4.81 -1.24 -1.75
CA TYR A 126 -6.06 -0.83 -2.41
C TYR A 126 -7.25 -1.68 -2.00
N ASP A 127 -7.02 -2.96 -1.72
CA ASP A 127 -8.00 -3.90 -1.19
C ASP A 127 -8.51 -3.46 0.20
N TYR A 128 -7.60 -3.07 1.09
CA TYR A 128 -7.96 -2.52 2.39
C TYR A 128 -8.72 -1.19 2.28
N LEU A 129 -8.31 -0.32 1.35
CA LEU A 129 -9.00 0.95 1.08
C LEU A 129 -10.43 0.72 0.58
N LEU A 130 -10.67 -0.32 -0.23
CA LEU A 130 -12.01 -0.61 -0.76
C LEU A 130 -13.02 -1.02 0.29
N GLU A 131 -12.56 -1.60 1.40
CA GLU A 131 -13.42 -1.97 2.54
C GLU A 131 -13.84 -0.76 3.36
N ASP A 132 -13.11 0.34 3.30
CA ASP A 132 -13.45 1.58 3.98
C ASP A 132 -14.59 2.31 3.26
N LYS A 133 -15.76 2.28 3.87
CA LYS A 133 -16.97 2.94 3.36
C LYS A 133 -17.29 4.24 4.08
N GLY A 134 -16.62 4.52 5.19
CA GLY A 134 -16.96 5.61 6.11
C GLY A 134 -16.03 6.81 6.02
N SER A 135 -14.72 6.60 5.81
CA SER A 135 -13.77 7.69 5.83
C SER A 135 -13.64 8.38 4.45
N PRO A 136 -13.22 9.64 4.43
CA PRO A 136 -12.94 10.36 3.18
C PRO A 136 -11.57 10.03 2.58
N PHE A 137 -10.91 8.91 2.96
CA PHE A 137 -9.51 8.66 2.66
C PHE A 137 -9.19 8.72 1.16
N LEU A 138 -9.95 8.02 0.31
CA LEU A 138 -9.69 8.04 -1.13
C LEU A 138 -9.79 9.46 -1.72
N SER A 139 -10.78 10.23 -1.29
CA SER A 139 -10.94 11.61 -1.76
C SER A 139 -9.83 12.53 -1.26
N GLU A 140 -9.42 12.40 0.00
CA GLU A 140 -8.30 13.15 0.58
C GLU A 140 -6.99 12.81 -0.14
N LEU A 141 -6.72 11.51 -0.35
CA LEU A 141 -5.54 11.01 -1.01
C LEU A 141 -5.40 11.59 -2.43
N VAL A 142 -6.45 11.42 -3.26
CA VAL A 142 -6.44 11.89 -4.66
C VAL A 142 -6.33 13.40 -4.74
N LYS A 143 -7.05 14.12 -3.88
CA LYS A 143 -7.08 15.58 -3.94
C LYS A 143 -5.77 16.24 -3.54
N TYR A 144 -5.06 15.67 -2.55
CA TYR A 144 -3.97 16.40 -1.88
C TYR A 144 -2.63 15.67 -1.81
N HIS A 145 -2.58 14.33 -1.89
CA HIS A 145 -1.42 13.56 -1.45
C HIS A 145 -0.72 12.75 -2.54
N ILE A 146 -1.23 12.78 -3.78
CA ILE A 146 -0.61 12.11 -4.92
C ILE A 146 0.14 13.13 -5.78
N SER A 147 1.41 12.82 -6.07
CA SER A 147 2.30 13.69 -6.87
C SER A 147 2.25 13.40 -8.37
N GLY A 148 1.15 12.82 -8.88
CA GLY A 148 0.98 12.40 -10.27
C GLY A 148 0.94 10.87 -10.42
N GLN A 149 1.61 10.12 -9.56
CA GLN A 149 1.64 8.65 -9.61
C GLN A 149 1.27 8.04 -8.26
N LEU A 150 0.39 7.04 -8.27
CA LEU A 150 0.05 6.21 -7.12
C LEU A 150 0.54 4.79 -7.35
N LYS A 151 1.33 4.27 -6.42
CA LYS A 151 1.85 2.91 -6.46
C LYS A 151 0.87 1.95 -5.80
N VAL A 152 0.54 0.88 -6.49
CA VAL A 152 -0.24 -0.25 -5.97
C VAL A 152 0.34 -1.56 -6.48
N ALA A 153 0.09 -2.65 -5.80
CA ALA A 153 0.72 -3.93 -6.08
C ALA A 153 -0.36 -5.02 -6.34
N PRO A 154 -0.97 -5.09 -7.54
CA PRO A 154 -1.82 -6.23 -7.90
C PRO A 154 -1.03 -7.53 -8.04
N GLU A 155 0.23 -7.48 -8.41
CA GLU A 155 1.22 -8.54 -8.60
C GLU A 155 0.96 -9.43 -9.82
N HIS A 156 -0.26 -9.92 -10.04
CA HIS A 156 -0.63 -10.79 -11.16
C HIS A 156 -2.09 -10.56 -11.58
N CYS A 157 -2.53 -11.19 -12.68
CA CYS A 157 -3.91 -11.11 -13.15
C CYS A 157 -4.67 -12.45 -13.06
N ILE A 158 -3.98 -13.55 -12.75
CA ILE A 158 -4.57 -14.89 -12.65
C ILE A 158 -4.85 -15.19 -11.17
N ASP A 159 -6.11 -15.46 -10.84
CA ASP A 159 -6.56 -15.65 -9.46
C ASP A 159 -5.85 -16.82 -8.76
N GLY A 160 -5.61 -17.95 -9.46
CA GLY A 160 -4.86 -19.05 -8.90
C GLY A 160 -3.41 -18.69 -8.49
N VAL A 161 -2.76 -17.82 -9.26
CA VAL A 161 -1.41 -17.31 -8.92
C VAL A 161 -1.51 -16.34 -7.75
N LEU A 162 -2.54 -15.48 -7.73
CA LEU A 162 -2.81 -14.55 -6.62
C LEU A 162 -3.11 -15.28 -5.31
N ASP A 163 -3.79 -16.41 -5.36
CA ASP A 163 -4.01 -17.27 -4.19
C ASP A 163 -2.68 -17.78 -3.60
N TYR A 164 -1.76 -18.26 -4.43
CA TYR A 164 -0.40 -18.64 -3.99
C TYR A 164 0.38 -17.45 -3.43
N MET A 165 0.20 -16.27 -3.97
CA MET A 165 0.83 -15.04 -3.49
C MET A 165 0.20 -14.53 -2.18
N GLY A 166 -0.97 -15.00 -1.77
CA GLY A 166 -1.74 -14.44 -0.66
C GLY A 166 -2.24 -13.02 -0.95
N LYS A 167 -2.71 -12.79 -2.19
CA LYS A 167 -3.23 -11.51 -2.68
C LYS A 167 -4.73 -11.61 -2.99
N PRO A 168 -5.46 -10.48 -2.99
CA PRO A 168 -6.84 -10.47 -3.46
C PRO A 168 -6.89 -10.76 -4.98
N HIS A 169 -8.01 -11.30 -5.44
CA HIS A 169 -8.26 -11.57 -6.86
C HIS A 169 -8.25 -10.30 -7.70
N ILE A 170 -8.04 -10.45 -9.01
CA ILE A 170 -7.84 -9.32 -9.92
C ILE A 170 -9.06 -8.40 -10.03
N ASP A 171 -10.26 -8.90 -9.81
CA ASP A 171 -11.50 -8.11 -9.82
C ASP A 171 -11.50 -7.02 -8.74
N VAL A 172 -10.82 -7.23 -7.61
CA VAL A 172 -10.65 -6.24 -6.55
C VAL A 172 -9.80 -5.07 -7.04
N TYR A 173 -8.73 -5.37 -7.80
CA TYR A 173 -7.92 -4.33 -8.43
C TYR A 173 -8.70 -3.54 -9.48
N GLU A 174 -9.49 -4.23 -10.31
CA GLU A 174 -10.33 -3.57 -11.31
C GLU A 174 -11.34 -2.62 -10.67
N LYS A 175 -12.02 -3.06 -9.61
CA LYS A 175 -12.93 -2.21 -8.81
C LYS A 175 -12.23 -0.98 -8.23
N PHE A 176 -10.99 -1.16 -7.77
CA PHE A 176 -10.19 -0.03 -7.31
C PHE A 176 -9.89 0.95 -8.43
N MET A 177 -9.46 0.46 -9.60
CA MET A 177 -9.16 1.30 -10.77
C MET A 177 -10.35 2.13 -11.20
N ASP A 178 -11.56 1.55 -11.22
CA ASP A 178 -12.78 2.27 -11.54
C ASP A 178 -13.10 3.38 -10.54
N LYS A 179 -13.00 3.08 -9.25
CA LYS A 179 -13.18 4.09 -8.18
C LYS A 179 -12.13 5.21 -8.29
N TYR A 180 -10.87 4.84 -8.52
CA TYR A 180 -9.78 5.79 -8.63
C TYR A 180 -9.98 6.73 -9.84
N LYS A 181 -10.34 6.19 -11.01
CA LYS A 181 -10.65 6.95 -12.22
C LYS A 181 -11.81 7.93 -12.00
N LYS A 182 -12.90 7.46 -11.38
CA LYS A 182 -14.03 8.33 -11.03
C LYS A 182 -13.62 9.48 -10.10
N MET A 183 -12.73 9.21 -9.13
CA MET A 183 -12.26 10.22 -8.20
C MET A 183 -11.32 11.23 -8.88
N ASN A 184 -10.42 10.79 -9.76
CA ASN A 184 -9.60 11.68 -10.58
C ASN A 184 -10.45 12.64 -11.41
N ASN A 185 -11.45 12.11 -12.11
CA ASN A 185 -12.37 12.91 -12.91
C ASN A 185 -13.12 13.94 -12.04
N ARG A 186 -13.60 13.51 -10.87
CA ARG A 186 -14.28 14.40 -9.91
C ARG A 186 -13.45 15.61 -9.47
N PHE A 187 -12.14 15.43 -9.33
CA PHE A 187 -11.22 16.47 -8.89
C PHE A 187 -10.40 17.08 -10.01
N SER A 188 -10.70 16.75 -11.27
CA SER A 188 -9.96 17.21 -12.46
C SER A 188 -8.45 16.99 -12.29
N LYS A 189 -8.06 15.76 -11.89
CA LYS A 189 -6.68 15.36 -11.71
C LYS A 189 -6.22 14.46 -12.86
N GLU A 190 -4.98 14.65 -13.27
CA GLU A 190 -4.25 13.77 -14.19
C GLU A 190 -3.24 12.95 -13.39
N GLN A 191 -3.73 11.90 -12.75
CA GLN A 191 -2.90 11.02 -11.92
C GLN A 191 -2.99 9.58 -12.45
N TYR A 192 -1.87 8.89 -12.41
CA TYR A 192 -1.72 7.55 -12.93
C TYR A 192 -1.45 6.54 -11.82
N VAL A 193 -1.97 5.33 -12.00
CA VAL A 193 -1.60 4.19 -11.15
C VAL A 193 -0.38 3.51 -11.77
N VAL A 194 0.63 3.27 -10.95
CA VAL A 194 1.79 2.44 -11.29
C VAL A 194 1.59 1.07 -10.64
N PRO A 195 1.17 0.06 -11.41
CA PRO A 195 1.01 -1.29 -10.88
C PRO A 195 2.37 -1.96 -10.73
N TYR A 196 2.62 -2.54 -9.57
CA TYR A 196 3.70 -3.50 -9.40
C TYR A 196 3.21 -4.89 -9.77
N LEU A 197 3.97 -5.57 -10.61
CA LEU A 197 3.67 -6.90 -11.13
C LEU A 197 4.87 -7.80 -10.89
N MET A 198 4.59 -9.08 -10.70
CA MET A 198 5.59 -10.11 -10.46
C MET A 198 5.38 -11.27 -11.43
N SER A 199 6.44 -11.67 -12.13
CA SER A 199 6.49 -12.87 -12.94
C SER A 199 7.17 -14.02 -12.17
N SER A 200 7.00 -15.23 -12.67
CA SER A 200 7.73 -16.41 -12.21
C SER A 200 7.54 -16.78 -10.73
N HIS A 201 6.41 -16.37 -10.12
CA HIS A 201 6.09 -16.79 -8.77
C HIS A 201 5.89 -18.31 -8.72
N PRO A 202 6.35 -19.03 -7.67
CA PRO A 202 6.11 -20.46 -7.50
C PRO A 202 4.63 -20.82 -7.65
N GLY A 203 4.33 -21.83 -8.45
CA GLY A 203 2.97 -22.22 -8.81
C GLY A 203 2.43 -21.53 -10.06
N SER A 204 3.11 -20.52 -10.63
CA SER A 204 2.74 -19.97 -11.93
C SER A 204 3.33 -20.81 -13.08
N THR A 205 2.60 -20.87 -14.19
CA THR A 205 2.97 -21.59 -15.41
C THR A 205 3.32 -20.63 -16.54
N LEU A 206 3.87 -21.15 -17.63
CA LEU A 206 4.07 -20.36 -18.86
C LEU A 206 2.75 -19.79 -19.39
N ALA A 207 1.64 -20.55 -19.29
CA ALA A 207 0.33 -20.08 -19.70
C ALA A 207 -0.12 -18.86 -18.87
N ASP A 208 0.15 -18.83 -17.57
CA ASP A 208 -0.14 -17.69 -16.69
C ASP A 208 0.71 -16.47 -17.06
N ALA A 209 1.96 -16.66 -17.43
CA ALA A 209 2.83 -15.59 -17.91
C ALA A 209 2.32 -14.99 -19.24
N VAL A 210 1.87 -15.82 -20.17
CA VAL A 210 1.23 -15.38 -21.44
C VAL A 210 -0.05 -14.62 -21.13
N ALA A 211 -0.89 -15.13 -20.24
CA ALA A 211 -2.13 -14.48 -19.84
C ALA A 211 -1.90 -13.11 -19.19
N LEU A 212 -0.82 -12.96 -18.40
CA LEU A 212 -0.43 -11.66 -17.86
C LEU A 212 -0.03 -10.68 -18.97
N ALA A 213 0.75 -11.13 -19.95
CA ALA A 213 1.14 -10.29 -21.09
C ALA A 213 -0.08 -9.86 -21.93
N GLU A 214 -1.00 -10.78 -22.21
CA GLU A 214 -2.25 -10.48 -22.90
C GLU A 214 -3.13 -9.50 -22.13
N TYR A 215 -3.25 -9.68 -20.80
CA TYR A 215 -3.98 -8.78 -19.93
C TYR A 215 -3.43 -7.35 -20.02
N LEU A 216 -2.11 -7.19 -19.93
CA LEU A 216 -1.46 -5.89 -20.02
C LEU A 216 -1.64 -5.25 -21.39
N ASN A 217 -1.50 -6.02 -22.47
CA ASN A 217 -1.75 -5.55 -23.83
C ASN A 217 -3.21 -5.08 -24.00
N LYS A 218 -4.18 -5.85 -23.52
CA LYS A 218 -5.61 -5.48 -23.57
C LYS A 218 -5.91 -4.20 -22.78
N LYS A 219 -5.18 -3.93 -21.69
CA LYS A 219 -5.32 -2.69 -20.92
C LYS A 219 -4.62 -1.49 -21.58
N GLY A 220 -3.90 -1.69 -22.68
CA GLY A 220 -3.17 -0.64 -23.40
C GLY A 220 -2.04 -0.01 -22.57
N ARG A 221 -1.51 -0.75 -21.61
CA ARG A 221 -0.41 -0.28 -20.74
C ARG A 221 0.69 -1.33 -20.69
N GLN A 222 1.89 -0.92 -21.06
CA GLN A 222 3.08 -1.70 -20.81
C GLN A 222 3.75 -1.14 -19.56
N PRO A 223 3.90 -1.92 -18.47
CA PRO A 223 4.67 -1.49 -17.32
C PRO A 223 6.14 -1.32 -17.73
N GLU A 224 6.79 -0.28 -17.21
CA GLU A 224 8.23 -0.09 -17.45
C GLU A 224 9.06 -1.18 -16.78
N GLN A 225 8.52 -1.80 -15.73
CA GLN A 225 9.21 -2.83 -14.97
C GLN A 225 8.22 -3.88 -14.46
N VAL A 226 8.53 -5.14 -14.71
CA VAL A 226 7.94 -6.32 -14.07
C VAL A 226 9.04 -6.97 -13.24
N GLN A 227 8.75 -7.28 -11.99
CA GLN A 227 9.71 -7.91 -11.09
C GLN A 227 9.62 -9.44 -11.25
N ASP A 228 10.76 -10.10 -11.45
CA ASP A 228 10.81 -11.56 -11.31
C ASP A 228 10.77 -11.96 -9.85
N PHE A 229 10.17 -13.12 -9.58
CA PHE A 229 10.20 -13.69 -8.24
C PHE A 229 11.65 -13.95 -7.84
N TYR A 230 12.02 -13.46 -6.67
CA TYR A 230 13.29 -13.72 -6.04
C TYR A 230 13.06 -14.41 -4.70
N PRO A 231 13.61 -15.63 -4.49
CA PRO A 231 13.47 -16.36 -3.23
C PRO A 231 14.04 -15.56 -2.06
N THR A 232 13.17 -15.03 -1.23
CA THR A 232 13.55 -14.22 -0.07
C THR A 232 13.49 -15.09 1.19
N PRO A 233 14.57 -15.21 1.97
CA PRO A 233 14.58 -16.00 3.20
C PRO A 233 13.46 -15.63 4.16
N GLY A 234 12.85 -16.65 4.79
CA GLY A 234 11.74 -16.47 5.73
C GLY A 234 10.36 -16.26 5.09
N THR A 235 10.24 -16.41 3.77
CA THR A 235 8.95 -16.32 3.07
C THR A 235 8.40 -17.69 2.70
N VAL A 236 7.06 -17.79 2.67
CA VAL A 236 6.37 -19.03 2.27
C VAL A 236 6.67 -19.37 0.82
N SER A 237 6.68 -18.36 -0.07
CA SER A 237 6.98 -18.57 -1.50
C SER A 237 8.38 -19.12 -1.73
N THR A 238 9.35 -18.83 -0.88
CA THR A 238 10.66 -19.45 -0.98
C THR A 238 10.60 -20.96 -0.68
N CYS A 239 9.80 -21.38 0.33
CA CYS A 239 9.56 -22.80 0.60
C CYS A 239 8.78 -23.49 -0.52
N MET A 240 7.95 -22.78 -1.27
CA MET A 240 7.24 -23.31 -2.43
C MET A 240 8.16 -23.46 -3.65
N TYR A 241 9.21 -22.68 -3.70
CA TYR A 241 10.20 -22.70 -4.79
C TYR A 241 11.15 -23.91 -4.70
N TYR A 242 11.49 -24.35 -3.50
CA TYR A 242 12.34 -25.51 -3.21
C TYR A 242 11.53 -26.77 -2.87
#